data_87dc0cdb6bbcf912695581e29722cac6
#
_entry.id   87dc0cdb6bbcf912695581e29722cac6
#
_cell.length_a   1.000
_cell.length_b   1.000
_cell.length_c   1.000
_cell.angle_alpha   90.00
_cell.angle_beta   90.00
_cell.angle_gamma   90.00
#
_symmetry.space_group_name_H-M   'P 1'
#
loop_
_entity.id
_entity.type
_entity.pdbx_description
1 polymer ?
#
loop_
_entity_poly.entity_id
_entity_poly.type
_entity_poly.pdbx_seq_one_letter_code
_entity_poly.pdbx_strand_id
1 'polypeptide(L)'
;MVRVFQQHVPNSNIVETNTLYKGDRYTTESHRETLKINGWDFCPVDIMDENGTVMLPVRNGKHFQEISMGKNIVNYDSMIVLTHFKGHAMGGYGGSMKNIAIGCADGRIGKSMVHGVSVDNQPADWGQWPSKERLMEIWQNQQKLLLITLAN
;
A
#
# COMPACT_ATOMS: atom_id res chain seq x y z
N MET A 1 -12.98 -15.97 -3.76
CA MET A 1 -11.60 -16.34 -3.39
C MET A 1 -11.24 -15.88 -1.99
N VAL A 2 -11.28 -14.58 -1.63
CA VAL A 2 -10.96 -14.09 -0.27
C VAL A 2 -11.75 -14.79 0.83
N ARG A 3 -13.08 -14.94 0.67
CA ARG A 3 -13.92 -15.69 1.64
C ARG A 3 -13.48 -17.14 1.83
N VAL A 4 -13.07 -17.82 0.75
CA VAL A 4 -12.58 -19.20 0.82
C VAL A 4 -11.24 -19.25 1.56
N PHE A 5 -10.34 -18.32 1.27
CA PHE A 5 -9.06 -18.22 1.99
C PHE A 5 -9.29 -18.01 3.49
N GLN A 6 -10.14 -17.08 3.87
CA GLN A 6 -10.41 -16.76 5.26
C GLN A 6 -11.03 -17.91 6.05
N GLN A 7 -11.81 -18.77 5.39
CA GLN A 7 -12.33 -20.00 6.02
C GLN A 7 -11.22 -20.99 6.43
N HIS A 8 -10.09 -20.99 5.71
CA HIS A 8 -8.94 -21.87 5.99
C HIS A 8 -7.89 -21.19 6.89
N VAL A 9 -7.88 -19.85 6.94
CA VAL A 9 -6.97 -19.05 7.77
C VAL A 9 -7.81 -18.03 8.56
N PRO A 10 -8.51 -18.48 9.61
CA PRO A 10 -9.48 -17.64 10.33
C PRO A 10 -8.89 -16.41 11.01
N ASN A 11 -7.59 -16.42 11.32
CA ASN A 11 -6.88 -15.26 11.89
C ASN A 11 -6.36 -14.27 10.84
N SER A 12 -6.83 -14.39 9.58
CA SER A 12 -6.45 -13.46 8.52
C SER A 12 -7.34 -12.23 8.50
N ASN A 13 -6.74 -11.10 8.16
CA ASN A 13 -7.43 -9.84 7.92
C ASN A 13 -7.26 -9.40 6.46
N ILE A 14 -8.21 -8.62 5.95
CA ILE A 14 -7.98 -7.79 4.78
C ILE A 14 -7.19 -6.58 5.25
N VAL A 15 -6.12 -6.22 4.55
CA VAL A 15 -5.31 -5.05 4.88
C VAL A 15 -5.40 -4.01 3.78
N GLU A 16 -5.50 -2.74 4.17
CA GLU A 16 -5.56 -1.55 3.31
C GLU A 16 -4.83 -0.39 3.97
N THR A 17 -4.61 0.71 3.24
CA THR A 17 -4.20 2.01 3.78
C THR A 17 -4.99 3.13 3.13
N ASN A 18 -5.13 4.26 3.82
CA ASN A 18 -5.84 5.43 3.31
C ASN A 18 -5.19 5.96 2.01
N THR A 19 -5.94 6.69 1.19
CA THR A 19 -5.43 7.26 -0.07
C THR A 19 -4.73 8.59 0.13
N LEU A 20 -3.79 8.93 -0.75
CA LEU A 20 -3.10 10.22 -0.75
C LEU A 20 -4.03 11.37 -1.17
N TYR A 21 -4.87 11.14 -2.16
CA TYR A 21 -5.79 12.12 -2.70
C TYR A 21 -7.15 12.10 -2.01
N LYS A 22 -7.83 13.24 -1.97
CA LYS A 22 -9.18 13.35 -1.42
C LYS A 22 -10.16 12.49 -2.21
N GLY A 23 -11.01 11.78 -1.50
CA GLY A 23 -12.03 10.88 -2.02
C GLY A 23 -12.54 9.96 -0.92
N ASP A 24 -13.31 8.96 -1.29
CA ASP A 24 -14.04 8.08 -0.36
C ASP A 24 -13.15 7.24 0.57
N ARG A 25 -11.84 7.14 0.27
CA ARG A 25 -10.86 6.42 1.09
C ARG A 25 -9.77 7.33 1.66
N TYR A 26 -10.06 8.64 1.78
CA TYR A 26 -9.09 9.61 2.27
C TYR A 26 -8.95 9.60 3.80
N THR A 27 -10.04 9.42 4.52
CA THR A 27 -10.05 9.25 5.99
C THR A 27 -10.40 7.82 6.35
N THR A 28 -10.01 7.38 7.53
CA THR A 28 -10.33 6.02 8.02
C THR A 28 -11.84 5.78 8.08
N GLU A 29 -12.63 6.78 8.53
CA GLU A 29 -14.09 6.65 8.59
C GLU A 29 -14.70 6.45 7.21
N SER A 30 -14.38 7.33 6.24
CA SER A 30 -14.92 7.23 4.89
C SER A 30 -14.42 5.96 4.17
N HIS A 31 -13.19 5.53 4.45
CA HIS A 31 -12.63 4.30 3.91
C HIS A 31 -13.39 3.06 4.43
N ARG A 32 -13.68 2.99 5.72
CA ARG A 32 -14.48 1.89 6.30
C ARG A 32 -15.89 1.85 5.72
N GLU A 33 -16.53 3.00 5.53
CA GLU A 33 -17.85 3.08 4.89
C GLU A 33 -17.79 2.61 3.44
N THR A 34 -16.76 3.01 2.67
CA THR A 34 -16.54 2.54 1.31
C THR A 34 -16.37 1.01 1.23
N LEU A 35 -15.61 0.44 2.16
CA LEU A 35 -15.44 -1.02 2.23
C LEU A 35 -16.77 -1.72 2.50
N LYS A 36 -17.57 -1.21 3.42
CA LYS A 36 -18.89 -1.74 3.74
C LYS A 36 -19.85 -1.67 2.55
N ILE A 37 -19.96 -0.51 1.90
CA ILE A 37 -20.80 -0.31 0.70
C ILE A 37 -20.43 -1.32 -0.40
N ASN A 38 -19.14 -1.64 -0.54
CA ASN A 38 -18.63 -2.59 -1.52
C ASN A 38 -18.65 -4.05 -1.03
N GLY A 39 -19.21 -4.33 0.15
CA GLY A 39 -19.37 -5.69 0.69
C GLY A 39 -18.08 -6.34 1.16
N TRP A 40 -17.10 -5.54 1.61
CA TRP A 40 -15.82 -6.01 2.17
C TRP A 40 -15.82 -6.07 3.70
N ASP A 41 -16.99 -6.19 4.31
CA ASP A 41 -17.20 -6.27 5.77
C ASP A 41 -17.44 -7.71 6.28
N PHE A 42 -17.21 -8.71 5.44
CA PHE A 42 -17.41 -10.13 5.77
C PHE A 42 -16.30 -10.74 6.62
N CYS A 43 -15.20 -10.06 6.82
CA CYS A 43 -14.11 -10.43 7.71
C CYS A 43 -13.44 -9.16 8.25
N PRO A 44 -12.57 -9.27 9.28
CA PRO A 44 -11.87 -8.12 9.80
C PRO A 44 -11.07 -7.39 8.71
N VAL A 45 -11.19 -6.07 8.70
CA VAL A 45 -10.42 -5.18 7.82
C VAL A 45 -9.57 -4.26 8.68
N ASP A 46 -8.26 -4.29 8.45
CA ASP A 46 -7.29 -3.41 9.08
C ASP A 46 -6.86 -2.31 8.09
N ILE A 47 -7.17 -1.06 8.41
CA ILE A 47 -6.62 0.09 7.72
C ILE A 47 -5.31 0.43 8.44
N MET A 48 -4.21 -0.12 7.94
CA MET A 48 -2.92 -0.23 8.64
C MET A 48 -2.32 1.10 9.10
N ASP A 49 -2.73 2.21 8.50
CA ASP A 49 -2.26 3.55 8.84
C ASP A 49 -3.23 4.35 9.74
N GLU A 50 -4.30 3.73 10.23
CA GLU A 50 -5.27 4.40 11.14
C GLU A 50 -4.64 4.81 12.48
N ASN A 51 -3.67 4.04 12.97
CA ASN A 51 -2.96 4.26 14.24
C ASN A 51 -1.57 4.90 14.04
N GLY A 52 -1.33 5.47 12.86
CA GLY A 52 -0.08 6.13 12.51
C GLY A 52 0.78 5.34 11.53
N THR A 53 2.05 5.69 11.46
CA THR A 53 3.00 5.18 10.48
C THR A 53 4.23 4.56 11.14
N VAL A 54 4.98 3.78 10.38
CA VAL A 54 6.27 3.23 10.75
C VAL A 54 7.25 3.39 9.58
N MET A 55 8.47 3.86 9.87
CA MET A 55 9.54 3.86 8.88
C MET A 55 10.22 2.49 8.87
N LEU A 56 10.23 1.84 7.72
CA LEU A 56 10.85 0.54 7.56
C LEU A 56 12.02 0.60 6.58
N PRO A 57 13.17 -0.04 6.90
CA PRO A 57 14.37 0.00 6.06
C PRO A 57 14.16 -0.76 4.74
N VAL A 58 14.64 -0.20 3.64
CA VAL A 58 14.62 -0.84 2.31
C VAL A 58 16.01 -1.38 2.00
N ARG A 59 16.16 -2.70 2.04
CA ARG A 59 17.45 -3.34 1.78
C ARG A 59 17.96 -3.03 0.37
N ASN A 60 19.18 -2.46 0.30
CA ASN A 60 19.78 -2.03 -0.97
C ASN A 60 18.84 -1.12 -1.79
N GLY A 61 18.15 -0.21 -1.10
CA GLY A 61 17.24 0.73 -1.72
C GLY A 61 17.97 1.69 -2.66
N LYS A 62 17.50 1.81 -3.91
CA LYS A 62 18.04 2.72 -4.91
C LYS A 62 17.49 4.14 -4.73
N HIS A 63 16.22 4.26 -4.41
CA HIS A 63 15.50 5.54 -4.29
C HIS A 63 15.27 5.95 -2.85
N PHE A 64 15.08 4.97 -1.96
CA PHE A 64 14.82 5.18 -0.54
C PHE A 64 15.65 4.20 0.28
N GLN A 65 16.21 4.67 1.40
CA GLN A 65 16.82 3.82 2.42
C GLN A 65 15.77 3.30 3.41
N GLU A 66 14.71 4.06 3.60
CA GLU A 66 13.54 3.73 4.42
C GLU A 66 12.27 4.16 3.69
N ILE A 67 11.15 3.56 4.04
CA ILE A 67 9.83 3.93 3.51
C ILE A 67 8.80 3.98 4.61
N SER A 68 7.89 4.94 4.52
CA SER A 68 6.78 5.08 5.46
C SER A 68 5.64 4.12 5.08
N MET A 69 5.28 3.27 6.04
CA MET A 69 4.24 2.25 5.91
C MET A 69 3.15 2.47 6.95
N GLY A 70 1.98 1.90 6.72
CA GLY A 70 0.95 1.84 7.76
C GLY A 70 1.48 1.10 8.98
N LYS A 71 1.35 1.70 10.18
CA LYS A 71 1.98 1.19 11.41
C LYS A 71 1.63 -0.27 11.70
N ASN A 72 0.40 -0.68 11.42
CA ASN A 72 -0.07 -2.02 11.76
C ASN A 72 0.59 -3.13 10.92
N ILE A 73 1.34 -2.81 9.86
CA ILE A 73 2.02 -3.82 9.02
C ILE A 73 2.95 -4.74 9.82
N VAL A 74 3.54 -4.22 10.91
CA VAL A 74 4.44 -4.99 11.78
C VAL A 74 3.74 -6.04 12.64
N ASN A 75 2.41 -6.07 12.63
CA ASN A 75 1.61 -7.05 13.36
C ASN A 75 1.34 -8.33 12.55
N TYR A 76 1.81 -8.40 11.31
CA TYR A 76 1.57 -9.51 10.38
C TYR A 76 2.84 -10.30 10.10
N ASP A 77 2.76 -11.62 10.22
CA ASP A 77 3.85 -12.53 9.89
C ASP A 77 3.92 -12.85 8.39
N SER A 78 2.80 -12.76 7.69
CA SER A 78 2.69 -13.13 6.27
C SER A 78 1.63 -12.31 5.55
N MET A 79 1.78 -12.16 4.23
CA MET A 79 0.81 -11.47 3.39
C MET A 79 0.58 -12.25 2.09
N ILE A 80 -0.68 -12.43 1.73
CA ILE A 80 -1.08 -12.91 0.40
C ILE A 80 -1.60 -11.73 -0.42
N VAL A 81 -1.01 -11.53 -1.60
CA VAL A 81 -1.41 -10.47 -2.51
C VAL A 81 -2.28 -11.05 -3.61
N LEU A 82 -3.59 -10.87 -3.49
CA LEU A 82 -4.54 -11.20 -4.55
C LEU A 82 -4.60 -10.05 -5.55
N THR A 83 -4.13 -10.29 -6.76
CA THR A 83 -3.98 -9.24 -7.75
C THR A 83 -4.71 -9.54 -9.03
N HIS A 84 -5.22 -8.47 -9.65
CA HIS A 84 -5.77 -8.50 -11.00
C HIS A 84 -4.70 -8.08 -11.99
N PHE A 85 -4.49 -8.88 -13.04
CA PHE A 85 -3.59 -8.52 -14.14
C PHE A 85 -4.25 -7.44 -15.01
N LYS A 86 -3.67 -6.23 -15.02
CA LYS A 86 -4.20 -5.11 -15.80
C LYS A 86 -3.12 -4.13 -16.23
N GLY A 87 -3.40 -3.36 -17.26
CA GLY A 87 -2.60 -2.19 -17.64
C GLY A 87 -2.71 -1.06 -16.60
N HIS A 88 -1.71 -0.19 -16.57
CA HIS A 88 -1.70 1.00 -15.74
C HIS A 88 -1.15 2.18 -16.54
N ALA A 89 -1.90 3.29 -16.59
CA ALA A 89 -1.57 4.44 -17.43
C ALA A 89 -0.16 5.00 -17.17
N MET A 90 0.22 5.10 -15.89
CA MET A 90 1.50 5.70 -15.49
C MET A 90 2.64 4.66 -15.39
N GLY A 91 2.38 3.48 -14.85
CA GLY A 91 3.39 2.44 -14.63
C GLY A 91 3.41 1.35 -15.69
N GLY A 92 2.58 1.43 -16.72
CA GLY A 92 2.44 0.38 -17.75
C GLY A 92 1.72 -0.87 -17.25
N TYR A 93 2.13 -1.43 -16.12
CA TYR A 93 1.55 -2.61 -15.50
C TYR A 93 1.12 -2.34 -14.05
N GLY A 94 -0.11 -2.70 -13.70
CA GLY A 94 -0.70 -2.50 -12.39
C GLY A 94 -1.02 -3.81 -11.68
N GLY A 95 -0.02 -4.65 -11.47
CA GLY A 95 -0.15 -5.94 -10.80
C GLY A 95 0.27 -5.92 -9.33
N SER A 96 0.79 -7.05 -8.83
CA SER A 96 1.12 -7.25 -7.42
C SER A 96 2.16 -6.24 -6.90
N MET A 97 3.15 -5.85 -7.71
CA MET A 97 4.11 -4.81 -7.31
C MET A 97 3.41 -3.51 -6.90
N LYS A 98 2.50 -3.02 -7.76
CA LYS A 98 1.73 -1.83 -7.45
C LYS A 98 0.82 -2.03 -6.23
N ASN A 99 0.16 -3.19 -6.13
CA ASN A 99 -0.73 -3.45 -5.00
C ASN A 99 0.01 -3.38 -3.67
N ILE A 100 1.20 -3.98 -3.58
CA ILE A 100 2.05 -3.90 -2.40
C ILE A 100 2.53 -2.46 -2.17
N ALA A 101 3.10 -1.83 -3.21
CA ALA A 101 3.67 -0.49 -3.09
C ALA A 101 2.63 0.53 -2.61
N ILE A 102 1.46 0.56 -3.25
CA ILE A 102 0.41 1.52 -2.92
C ILE A 102 -0.42 1.07 -1.72
N GLY A 103 -0.70 -0.23 -1.59
CA GLY A 103 -1.60 -0.76 -0.56
C GLY A 103 -0.99 -0.82 0.84
N CYS A 104 0.34 -0.86 0.96
CA CYS A 104 1.01 -0.94 2.26
C CYS A 104 1.65 0.38 2.71
N ALA A 105 1.99 1.27 1.76
CA ALA A 105 2.46 2.61 2.09
C ALA A 105 1.35 3.43 2.77
N ASP A 106 1.68 4.17 3.84
CA ASP A 106 0.69 5.02 4.49
C ASP A 106 0.13 6.08 3.54
N GLY A 107 -1.07 6.57 3.85
CA GLY A 107 -1.86 7.46 2.97
C GLY A 107 -1.23 8.82 2.71
N ARG A 108 -0.20 9.23 3.43
CA ARG A 108 0.40 10.57 3.32
C ARG A 108 1.84 10.49 2.85
N ILE A 109 2.76 10.19 3.75
CA ILE A 109 4.21 10.18 3.49
C ILE A 109 4.57 9.04 2.54
N GLY A 110 4.20 7.82 2.89
CA GLY A 110 4.56 6.63 2.11
C GLY A 110 4.00 6.67 0.69
N LYS A 111 2.73 7.06 0.51
CA LYS A 111 2.15 7.19 -0.83
C LYS A 111 2.79 8.30 -1.66
N SER A 112 3.21 9.40 -1.04
CA SER A 112 4.01 10.42 -1.74
C SER A 112 5.35 9.86 -2.21
N MET A 113 6.05 9.11 -1.34
CA MET A 113 7.31 8.44 -1.68
C MET A 113 7.15 7.49 -2.86
N VAL A 114 6.16 6.56 -2.82
CA VAL A 114 5.97 5.56 -3.89
C VAL A 114 5.44 6.15 -5.19
N HIS A 115 4.91 7.35 -5.17
CA HIS A 115 4.59 8.11 -6.38
C HIS A 115 5.77 8.95 -6.88
N GLY A 116 6.89 8.98 -6.14
CA GLY A 116 8.09 9.73 -6.53
C GLY A 116 7.93 11.25 -6.45
N VAL A 117 6.97 11.73 -5.66
CA VAL A 117 6.75 13.16 -5.43
C VAL A 117 7.41 13.58 -4.12
N SER A 118 7.74 14.87 -3.99
CA SER A 118 8.38 15.41 -2.78
C SER A 118 7.48 15.23 -1.55
N VAL A 119 8.10 14.95 -0.41
CA VAL A 119 7.43 14.71 0.87
C VAL A 119 7.09 16.03 1.60
N ASP A 120 7.49 17.17 1.04
CA ASP A 120 7.32 18.49 1.64
C ASP A 120 5.88 19.00 1.59
N ASN A 121 4.97 18.30 2.28
CA ASN A 121 3.61 18.74 2.69
C ASN A 121 2.73 19.44 1.64
N GLN A 122 3.09 19.42 0.36
CA GLN A 122 2.26 19.94 -0.68
C GLN A 122 1.43 18.80 -1.29
N PRO A 123 0.15 19.03 -1.59
CA PRO A 123 -0.59 18.08 -2.40
C PRO A 123 0.23 17.84 -3.66
N ALA A 124 0.48 16.57 -3.96
CA ALA A 124 1.21 16.19 -5.15
C ALA A 124 0.71 17.03 -6.33
N ASP A 125 1.59 17.83 -6.91
CA ASP A 125 1.28 18.49 -8.15
C ASP A 125 1.13 17.39 -9.20
N TRP A 126 -0.11 17.05 -9.49
CA TRP A 126 -0.47 15.96 -10.39
C TRP A 126 0.07 16.18 -11.81
N GLY A 127 0.68 17.34 -12.08
CA GLY A 127 1.38 17.65 -13.32
C GLY A 127 2.85 17.21 -13.36
N GLN A 128 3.46 16.83 -12.23
CA GLN A 128 4.90 16.47 -12.14
C GLN A 128 5.12 15.01 -11.75
N TRP A 129 4.53 14.09 -12.50
CA TRP A 129 4.75 12.66 -12.28
C TRP A 129 6.16 12.24 -12.74
N PRO A 130 6.81 11.31 -12.02
CA PRO A 130 8.08 10.74 -12.48
C PRO A 130 7.90 9.99 -13.79
N SER A 131 8.99 9.76 -14.52
CA SER A 131 8.95 8.90 -15.69
C SER A 131 8.41 7.50 -15.33
N LYS A 132 7.84 6.82 -16.32
CA LYS A 132 7.33 5.46 -16.16
C LYS A 132 8.39 4.51 -15.58
N GLU A 133 9.62 4.59 -16.08
CA GLU A 133 10.76 3.78 -15.66
C GLU A 133 11.09 4.03 -14.19
N ARG A 134 11.16 5.30 -13.78
CA ARG A 134 11.42 5.69 -12.40
C ARG A 134 10.32 5.22 -11.45
N LEU A 135 9.06 5.34 -11.85
CA LEU A 135 7.93 4.87 -11.06
C LEU A 135 7.98 3.35 -10.84
N MET A 136 8.29 2.59 -11.90
CA MET A 136 8.43 1.15 -11.81
C MET A 136 9.61 0.73 -10.93
N GLU A 137 10.74 1.41 -11.02
CA GLU A 137 11.90 1.19 -10.14
C GLU A 137 11.57 1.46 -8.66
N ILE A 138 10.80 2.51 -8.38
CA ILE A 138 10.33 2.83 -7.02
C ILE A 138 9.48 1.68 -6.47
N TRP A 139 8.52 1.19 -7.24
CA TRP A 139 7.66 0.08 -6.83
C TRP A 139 8.43 -1.22 -6.62
N GLN A 140 9.45 -1.50 -7.45
CA GLN A 140 10.36 -2.65 -7.27
C GLN A 140 11.21 -2.52 -6.01
N ASN A 141 11.70 -1.33 -5.68
CA ASN A 141 12.47 -1.11 -4.46
C ASN A 141 11.68 -1.45 -3.20
N GLN A 142 10.43 -1.07 -3.16
CA GLN A 142 9.58 -1.32 -1.99
C GLN A 142 9.32 -2.82 -1.75
N GLN A 143 9.31 -3.64 -2.79
CA GLN A 143 9.16 -5.10 -2.62
C GLN A 143 10.30 -5.74 -1.85
N LYS A 144 11.50 -5.19 -1.94
CA LYS A 144 12.67 -5.69 -1.19
C LYS A 144 12.47 -5.60 0.32
N LEU A 145 11.63 -4.67 0.78
CA LEU A 145 11.23 -4.57 2.18
C LEU A 145 10.38 -5.76 2.62
N LEU A 146 9.32 -6.06 1.89
CA LEU A 146 8.32 -7.07 2.31
C LEU A 146 8.87 -8.48 2.30
N LEU A 147 9.76 -8.81 1.36
CA LEU A 147 10.44 -10.10 1.31
C LEU A 147 11.33 -10.37 2.54
N ILE A 148 11.72 -9.34 3.28
CA ILE A 148 12.58 -9.46 4.47
C ILE A 148 11.74 -9.50 5.74
N THR A 149 10.67 -8.73 5.81
CA THR A 149 9.80 -8.68 6.99
C THR A 149 9.03 -9.99 7.18
N LEU A 150 8.78 -10.72 6.09
CA LEU A 150 8.09 -12.01 6.12
C LEU A 150 9.03 -13.22 6.27
N ALA A 151 10.35 -13.01 6.30
CA ALA A 151 11.37 -14.07 6.36
C ALA A 151 12.07 -14.19 7.74
N ASN A 152 11.65 -13.42 8.74
CA ASN A 152 12.09 -13.51 10.13
C ASN A 152 10.98 -14.17 10.95
#